data_fca4fe9a4882a04064e2f1683163f7fd
#
_entry.id   fca4fe9a4882a04064e2f1683163f7fd
#
_cell.length_a   1.000
_cell.length_b   1.000
_cell.length_c   1.000
_cell.angle_alpha   90.00
_cell.angle_beta   90.00
_cell.angle_gamma   90.00
#
_symmetry.space_group_name_H-M   'P 1'
#
loop_
_entity.id
_entity.type
_entity.pdbx_description
1 polymer ?
#
loop_
_entity_poly.entity_id
_entity_poly.type
_entity_poly.pdbx_seq_one_letter_code
_entity_poly.pdbx_strand_id
1 'polypeptide(L)'
;MAKKLDTTYKSARYGSCTYALILDKRHPKKDRETFPVAMRYTIDRKSWYSFVAGEFTEEDFAKVCTLSAKAVRSELYEKKMEFDAIFNAQIKMIERLGNSLSLERIKAVVTGVDTTKETSFIGVWEKKINFYLTDNNGERCTTAESYEYALKSFQKIMWNRPIVGFKVDKEDIEYWNNGMMHGVKDEAGNLIGKISNTTRGIYLRSCRAVWNECVSLGYLTNQEYPFSNIQKKKLVSIPVGESRKHCYLTVEQMTELYRMFVEKRYPDTWKIGYAERAHYSLGLFLAQYLCNGFNLADAGELTYSQYYFDTGRKAFKFKRVKTTNRTEGGSEVIIPIIEPLQRILDEIAAEPVLNGFVFPDILQGAELKVDKRKRISQENSNVQDRVIKICQDVLHWEVRPSGTWCRHSYGTNLAHARVEEKYISESMGHSTSKSITDRYIAQYPLETQFEYNSKLLDLEPKVTEEDIKNMTEEEKTAMLLKLLAKR
;
A
#
# COMPACT_ATOMS: atom_id res chain seq x y z
N MET A 1 22.76 -65.81 20.15
CA MET A 1 22.72 -64.59 19.33
C MET A 1 21.67 -63.66 19.91
N ALA A 2 22.10 -62.52 20.51
CA ALA A 2 21.17 -61.55 21.04
C ALA A 2 20.33 -60.95 19.87
N LYS A 3 18.98 -60.97 20.01
CA LYS A 3 18.05 -60.43 19.03
C LYS A 3 18.34 -58.96 18.90
N LYS A 4 18.77 -58.46 17.73
CA LYS A 4 19.04 -57.05 17.48
C LYS A 4 17.71 -56.32 17.65
N LEU A 5 17.59 -55.50 18.70
CA LEU A 5 16.41 -54.72 18.99
C LEU A 5 16.19 -53.64 17.88
N ASP A 6 14.93 -53.45 17.51
CA ASP A 6 14.59 -52.51 16.46
C ASP A 6 14.71 -51.07 16.99
N THR A 7 15.55 -50.27 16.36
CA THR A 7 15.80 -48.85 16.73
C THR A 7 15.06 -47.88 15.83
N THR A 8 14.17 -48.38 14.95
CA THR A 8 13.37 -47.55 14.05
C THR A 8 11.90 -47.82 14.30
N TYR A 9 11.13 -46.83 14.69
CA TYR A 9 9.70 -46.92 14.89
C TYR A 9 8.94 -46.99 13.58
N LYS A 10 9.11 -45.96 12.74
CA LYS A 10 8.55 -45.89 11.37
C LYS A 10 9.51 -45.19 10.45
N SER A 11 9.47 -45.51 9.18
CA SER A 11 10.19 -44.81 8.12
C SER A 11 9.32 -44.63 6.89
N ALA A 12 9.52 -43.58 6.15
CA ALA A 12 8.88 -43.29 4.87
C ALA A 12 9.83 -42.54 3.93
N ARG A 13 9.44 -42.50 2.65
CA ARG A 13 10.19 -41.79 1.62
C ARG A 13 9.25 -40.90 0.82
N TYR A 14 9.70 -39.69 0.54
CA TYR A 14 9.04 -38.76 -0.39
C TYR A 14 10.08 -38.11 -1.27
N GLY A 15 10.01 -38.29 -2.58
CA GLY A 15 11.02 -37.83 -3.51
C GLY A 15 12.43 -38.32 -3.17
N SER A 16 13.38 -37.44 -3.01
CA SER A 16 14.80 -37.74 -2.63
C SER A 16 14.98 -37.91 -1.11
N CYS A 17 13.96 -37.56 -0.29
CA CYS A 17 14.08 -37.58 1.16
C CYS A 17 13.56 -38.95 1.75
N THR A 18 14.39 -39.60 2.55
CA THR A 18 13.96 -40.66 3.47
C THR A 18 13.94 -40.06 4.88
N TYR A 19 12.84 -40.28 5.61
CA TYR A 19 12.67 -39.84 6.98
C TYR A 19 12.19 -40.96 7.88
N ALA A 20 12.68 -40.97 9.10
CA ALA A 20 12.42 -42.02 10.06
C ALA A 20 12.39 -41.52 11.50
N LEU A 21 11.45 -42.03 12.32
CA LEU A 21 11.48 -41.84 13.77
C LEU A 21 12.31 -42.96 14.38
N ILE A 22 13.37 -42.63 15.08
CA ILE A 22 14.38 -43.57 15.56
C ILE A 22 14.78 -43.28 17.01
N LEU A 23 15.31 -44.33 17.66
CA LEU A 23 16.09 -44.16 18.91
C LEU A 23 17.52 -43.78 18.54
N ASP A 24 17.97 -42.58 18.96
CA ASP A 24 19.30 -42.06 18.56
C ASP A 24 20.39 -42.49 19.51
N LYS A 25 21.00 -43.64 19.26
CA LYS A 25 22.10 -44.23 20.04
C LYS A 25 23.44 -43.47 19.97
N ARG A 26 23.58 -42.46 19.13
CA ARG A 26 24.80 -41.66 18.99
C ARG A 26 25.01 -40.70 20.14
N HIS A 27 23.89 -40.37 20.82
CA HIS A 27 23.88 -39.40 21.90
C HIS A 27 23.33 -40.04 23.19
N PRO A 28 24.01 -41.03 23.82
CA PRO A 28 23.59 -41.62 25.07
C PRO A 28 23.58 -40.57 26.17
N LYS A 29 22.67 -40.64 27.10
CA LYS A 29 22.67 -39.80 28.29
C LYS A 29 23.74 -40.21 29.31
N LYS A 30 23.85 -39.48 30.41
CA LYS A 30 24.88 -39.70 31.45
C LYS A 30 24.89 -41.12 32.05
N ASP A 31 23.71 -41.76 32.14
CA ASP A 31 23.51 -43.15 32.59
C ASP A 31 23.95 -44.20 31.54
N ARG A 32 24.12 -43.78 30.25
CA ARG A 32 24.41 -44.64 29.10
C ARG A 32 23.37 -45.72 28.82
N GLU A 33 22.21 -45.72 29.46
CA GLU A 33 21.13 -46.71 29.32
C GLU A 33 19.96 -46.14 28.54
N THR A 34 19.74 -44.83 28.56
CA THR A 34 18.69 -44.12 27.86
C THR A 34 19.19 -43.33 26.68
N PHE A 35 18.36 -43.23 25.64
CA PHE A 35 18.66 -42.54 24.39
C PHE A 35 17.47 -41.65 23.97
N PRO A 36 17.72 -40.49 23.39
CA PRO A 36 16.63 -39.65 22.91
C PRO A 36 15.98 -40.21 21.64
N VAL A 37 14.69 -39.91 21.49
CA VAL A 37 13.96 -40.22 20.25
C VAL A 37 14.10 -39.02 19.27
N ALA A 38 14.46 -39.31 18.04
CA ALA A 38 14.74 -38.33 17.02
C ALA A 38 14.07 -38.65 15.68
N MET A 39 13.66 -37.64 14.95
CA MET A 39 13.41 -37.72 13.51
C MET A 39 14.73 -37.60 12.76
N ARG A 40 15.04 -38.59 11.95
CA ARG A 40 16.15 -38.59 11.01
C ARG A 40 15.64 -38.28 9.60
N TYR A 41 16.21 -37.29 8.95
CA TYR A 41 15.96 -36.94 7.56
C TYR A 41 17.23 -37.19 6.75
N THR A 42 17.11 -37.87 5.61
CA THR A 42 18.24 -38.22 4.75
C THR A 42 17.95 -37.82 3.32
N ILE A 43 18.79 -36.99 2.74
CA ILE A 43 18.81 -36.58 1.32
C ILE A 43 20.25 -36.73 0.81
N ASP A 44 20.44 -37.34 -0.34
CA ASP A 44 21.75 -37.51 -1.00
C ASP A 44 22.83 -38.04 -0.06
N ARG A 45 22.50 -39.09 0.72
CA ARG A 45 23.35 -39.76 1.71
C ARG A 45 23.79 -38.88 2.90
N LYS A 46 23.32 -37.63 3.00
CA LYS A 46 23.53 -36.77 4.16
C LYS A 46 22.31 -36.89 5.07
N SER A 47 22.52 -36.94 6.38
CA SER A 47 21.45 -37.03 7.37
C SER A 47 21.50 -35.89 8.36
N TRP A 48 20.30 -35.39 8.73
CA TRP A 48 20.09 -34.46 9.83
C TRP A 48 19.07 -35.03 10.80
N TYR A 49 19.18 -34.67 12.08
CA TYR A 49 18.38 -35.23 13.17
C TYR A 49 17.75 -34.13 14.01
N SER A 50 16.47 -34.31 14.35
CA SER A 50 15.74 -33.44 15.25
C SER A 50 15.22 -34.22 16.42
N PHE A 51 15.56 -33.84 17.64
CA PHE A 51 15.00 -34.46 18.84
C PHE A 51 13.52 -34.09 18.98
N VAL A 52 12.65 -35.08 19.22
CA VAL A 52 11.20 -34.87 19.11
C VAL A 52 10.42 -35.44 20.29
N ALA A 53 11.01 -36.34 21.05
CA ALA A 53 10.35 -36.94 22.20
C ALA A 53 11.36 -37.32 23.29
N GLY A 54 10.88 -37.77 24.44
CA GLY A 54 11.68 -38.08 25.60
C GLY A 54 12.72 -39.18 25.39
N GLU A 55 13.27 -39.66 26.48
CA GLU A 55 14.36 -40.65 26.54
C GLU A 55 13.79 -42.02 26.80
N PHE A 56 14.31 -43.05 26.13
CA PHE A 56 13.88 -44.42 26.22
C PHE A 56 15.07 -45.38 26.34
N THR A 57 14.89 -46.47 27.08
CA THR A 57 15.79 -47.63 26.97
C THR A 57 15.54 -48.32 25.63
N GLU A 58 16.48 -49.13 25.16
CA GLU A 58 16.31 -49.90 23.93
C GLU A 58 15.10 -50.86 24.04
N GLU A 59 14.91 -51.48 25.22
CA GLU A 59 13.79 -52.43 25.47
C GLU A 59 12.44 -51.72 25.43
N ASP A 60 12.29 -50.60 26.06
CA ASP A 60 11.00 -49.88 26.10
C ASP A 60 10.65 -49.28 24.75
N PHE A 61 11.64 -48.76 24.02
CA PHE A 61 11.43 -48.29 22.64
C PHE A 61 10.98 -49.45 21.73
N ALA A 62 11.63 -50.62 21.83
CA ALA A 62 11.25 -51.80 21.06
C ALA A 62 9.84 -52.31 21.43
N LYS A 63 9.44 -52.23 22.71
CA LYS A 63 8.07 -52.54 23.14
C LYS A 63 7.04 -51.59 22.49
N VAL A 64 7.34 -50.28 22.43
CA VAL A 64 6.47 -49.30 21.73
C VAL A 64 6.37 -49.61 20.23
N CYS A 65 7.51 -49.99 19.58
CA CYS A 65 7.53 -50.35 18.16
C CYS A 65 6.64 -51.55 17.84
N THR A 66 6.60 -52.51 18.70
CA THR A 66 5.86 -53.80 18.50
C THR A 66 4.44 -53.77 19.07
N LEU A 67 4.04 -52.68 19.77
CA LEU A 67 2.75 -52.63 20.43
C LEU A 67 1.59 -52.64 19.43
N SER A 68 0.63 -53.52 19.65
CA SER A 68 -0.58 -53.59 18.82
C SER A 68 -1.45 -52.34 18.98
N ALA A 69 -2.08 -51.91 17.91
CA ALA A 69 -3.04 -50.79 17.95
C ALA A 69 -4.25 -51.04 18.87
N LYS A 70 -4.51 -52.31 19.22
CA LYS A 70 -5.60 -52.75 20.12
C LYS A 70 -5.20 -52.72 21.60
N ALA A 71 -3.93 -52.50 21.92
CA ALA A 71 -3.40 -52.52 23.31
C ALA A 71 -3.66 -51.21 24.07
N VAL A 72 -4.88 -50.70 24.06
CA VAL A 72 -5.29 -49.39 24.64
C VAL A 72 -5.04 -49.32 26.15
N ARG A 73 -4.97 -50.44 26.86
CA ARG A 73 -4.72 -50.50 28.33
C ARG A 73 -3.25 -50.56 28.69
N SER A 74 -2.33 -50.55 27.72
CA SER A 74 -0.89 -50.57 28.00
C SER A 74 -0.42 -49.14 28.41
N GLU A 75 0.46 -49.05 29.42
CA GLU A 75 1.12 -47.82 29.83
C GLU A 75 1.92 -47.20 28.69
N LEU A 76 2.35 -47.96 27.72
CA LEU A 76 3.08 -47.49 26.54
C LEU A 76 2.18 -47.04 25.39
N TYR A 77 0.85 -47.16 25.54
CA TYR A 77 -0.08 -46.81 24.47
C TYR A 77 -0.08 -45.32 24.16
N GLU A 78 -0.04 -44.47 25.18
CA GLU A 78 0.05 -43.02 25.00
C GLU A 78 1.31 -42.64 24.25
N LYS A 79 2.46 -43.26 24.55
CA LYS A 79 3.72 -43.06 23.84
C LYS A 79 3.65 -43.47 22.38
N LYS A 80 2.96 -44.58 22.10
CA LYS A 80 2.70 -44.97 20.73
C LYS A 80 1.88 -43.95 19.95
N MET A 81 0.84 -43.40 20.57
CA MET A 81 0.00 -42.37 19.96
C MET A 81 0.78 -41.05 19.74
N GLU A 82 1.65 -40.70 20.68
CA GLU A 82 2.57 -39.55 20.54
C GLU A 82 3.53 -39.74 19.34
N PHE A 83 4.16 -40.94 19.20
CA PHE A 83 5.04 -41.23 18.08
C PHE A 83 4.29 -41.25 16.74
N ASP A 84 3.07 -41.77 16.70
CA ASP A 84 2.23 -41.74 15.52
C ASP A 84 1.86 -40.31 15.13
N ALA A 85 1.52 -39.47 16.08
CA ALA A 85 1.20 -38.06 15.84
C ALA A 85 2.42 -37.30 15.30
N ILE A 86 3.59 -37.48 15.92
CA ILE A 86 4.85 -36.89 15.47
C ILE A 86 5.16 -37.30 14.03
N PHE A 87 5.13 -38.61 13.76
CA PHE A 87 5.48 -39.13 12.44
C PHE A 87 4.50 -38.63 11.36
N ASN A 88 3.20 -38.63 11.63
CA ASN A 88 2.16 -38.16 10.70
C ASN A 88 2.28 -36.67 10.43
N ALA A 89 2.68 -35.85 11.43
CA ALA A 89 2.96 -34.43 11.23
C ALA A 89 4.14 -34.22 10.27
N GLN A 90 5.17 -35.06 10.35
CA GLN A 90 6.33 -35.00 9.45
C GLN A 90 5.98 -35.41 8.01
N ILE A 91 5.12 -36.41 7.80
CA ILE A 91 4.61 -36.75 6.45
C ILE A 91 4.02 -35.49 5.80
N LYS A 92 3.08 -34.84 6.49
CA LYS A 92 2.41 -33.63 5.96
C LYS A 92 3.39 -32.49 5.70
N MET A 93 4.40 -32.31 6.55
CA MET A 93 5.42 -31.30 6.37
C MET A 93 6.28 -31.57 5.12
N ILE A 94 6.77 -32.80 4.97
CA ILE A 94 7.62 -33.21 3.85
C ILE A 94 6.87 -33.11 2.52
N GLU A 95 5.62 -33.56 2.46
CA GLU A 95 4.77 -33.46 1.27
C GLU A 95 4.53 -32.01 0.85
N ARG A 96 4.40 -31.09 1.81
CA ARG A 96 4.24 -29.66 1.52
C ARG A 96 5.50 -29.00 0.94
N LEU A 97 6.69 -29.50 1.29
CA LEU A 97 7.95 -28.99 0.73
C LEU A 97 8.13 -29.36 -0.76
N GLY A 98 7.45 -30.43 -1.21
CA GLY A 98 7.34 -30.79 -2.63
C GLY A 98 8.68 -30.83 -3.35
N ASN A 99 8.75 -30.23 -4.56
CA ASN A 99 9.95 -30.26 -5.42
C ASN A 99 11.13 -29.43 -4.89
N SER A 100 10.96 -28.67 -3.81
CA SER A 100 12.01 -27.83 -3.23
C SER A 100 12.64 -28.45 -1.98
N LEU A 101 12.65 -29.77 -1.89
CA LEU A 101 13.10 -30.53 -0.75
C LEU A 101 14.62 -30.50 -0.62
N SER A 102 15.15 -29.93 0.48
CA SER A 102 16.57 -29.98 0.88
C SER A 102 16.70 -30.13 2.39
N LEU A 103 17.87 -30.64 2.87
CA LEU A 103 18.10 -30.77 4.32
C LEU A 103 18.06 -29.42 5.04
N GLU A 104 18.62 -28.38 4.42
CA GLU A 104 18.61 -27.01 4.95
C GLU A 104 17.16 -26.52 5.13
N ARG A 105 16.31 -26.81 4.16
CA ARG A 105 14.92 -26.38 4.18
C ARG A 105 14.10 -27.16 5.20
N ILE A 106 14.33 -28.46 5.32
CA ILE A 106 13.73 -29.29 6.38
C ILE A 106 14.17 -28.77 7.74
N LYS A 107 15.46 -28.52 7.92
CA LYS A 107 16.02 -27.97 9.16
C LYS A 107 15.38 -26.64 9.52
N ALA A 108 15.30 -25.68 8.58
CA ALA A 108 14.67 -24.38 8.79
C ALA A 108 13.22 -24.50 9.26
N VAL A 109 12.42 -25.37 8.63
CA VAL A 109 11.01 -25.60 8.98
C VAL A 109 10.87 -26.28 10.34
N VAL A 110 11.65 -27.32 10.62
CA VAL A 110 11.55 -28.10 11.87
C VAL A 110 12.05 -27.33 13.08
N THR A 111 13.18 -26.62 12.95
CA THR A 111 13.76 -25.84 14.07
C THR A 111 13.13 -24.46 14.20
N GLY A 112 12.49 -23.95 13.14
CA GLY A 112 12.08 -22.56 13.05
C GLY A 112 13.24 -21.57 13.23
N VAL A 113 14.50 -22.06 13.15
CA VAL A 113 15.69 -21.24 13.25
C VAL A 113 16.22 -21.01 11.85
N ASP A 114 16.24 -19.76 11.48
CA ASP A 114 16.78 -19.31 10.21
C ASP A 114 18.30 -19.34 10.23
N THR A 115 18.90 -20.07 9.31
CA THR A 115 20.36 -20.04 9.09
C THR A 115 20.76 -18.96 8.10
N THR A 116 19.79 -18.31 7.43
CA THR A 116 19.99 -17.14 6.58
C THR A 116 18.79 -16.22 6.73
N LYS A 117 19.01 -14.90 6.83
CA LYS A 117 17.92 -13.88 6.85
C LYS A 117 16.85 -14.08 5.76
N GLU A 118 17.19 -14.83 4.71
CA GLU A 118 16.36 -15.08 3.54
C GLU A 118 15.25 -16.14 3.75
N THR A 119 15.32 -16.95 4.81
CA THR A 119 14.40 -18.06 5.08
C THR A 119 13.59 -17.85 6.37
N SER A 120 13.11 -16.63 6.59
CA SER A 120 12.24 -16.26 7.72
C SER A 120 11.00 -15.51 7.21
N PHE A 121 9.99 -15.38 8.06
CA PHE A 121 8.81 -14.54 7.77
C PHE A 121 9.22 -13.11 7.45
N ILE A 122 10.14 -12.55 8.24
CA ILE A 122 10.72 -11.21 8.02
C ILE A 122 11.50 -11.19 6.69
N GLY A 123 12.32 -12.23 6.42
CA GLY A 123 13.10 -12.32 5.18
C GLY A 123 12.22 -12.41 3.93
N VAL A 124 11.10 -13.13 3.96
CA VAL A 124 10.11 -13.12 2.86
C VAL A 124 9.52 -11.72 2.67
N TRP A 125 9.26 -11.00 3.77
CA TRP A 125 8.77 -9.63 3.70
C TRP A 125 9.81 -8.68 3.08
N GLU A 126 11.06 -8.76 3.51
CA GLU A 126 12.19 -7.98 2.96
C GLU A 126 12.44 -8.29 1.48
N LYS A 127 12.37 -9.57 1.07
CA LYS A 127 12.45 -9.97 -0.35
C LYS A 127 11.33 -9.34 -1.17
N LYS A 128 10.12 -9.29 -0.63
CA LYS A 128 8.97 -8.69 -1.32
C LYS A 128 9.14 -7.17 -1.46
N ILE A 129 9.69 -6.48 -0.47
CA ILE A 129 10.07 -5.07 -0.57
C ILE A 129 11.09 -4.88 -1.69
N ASN A 130 12.18 -5.65 -1.68
CA ASN A 130 13.24 -5.57 -2.70
C ASN A 130 12.70 -5.88 -4.10
N PHE A 131 11.84 -6.89 -4.24
CA PHE A 131 11.17 -7.18 -5.51
C PHE A 131 10.43 -5.96 -6.05
N TYR A 132 9.61 -5.28 -5.23
CA TYR A 132 8.89 -4.10 -5.67
C TYR A 132 9.78 -2.86 -5.93
N LEU A 133 10.98 -2.81 -5.34
CA LEU A 133 11.96 -1.74 -5.61
C LEU A 133 12.70 -1.95 -6.94
N THR A 134 12.92 -3.21 -7.34
CA THR A 134 13.72 -3.56 -8.51
C THR A 134 12.87 -3.97 -9.72
N ASP A 135 11.64 -4.44 -9.48
CA ASP A 135 10.73 -4.88 -10.52
C ASP A 135 10.39 -3.73 -11.46
N ASN A 136 10.55 -3.96 -12.77
CA ASN A 136 10.19 -3.02 -13.82
C ASN A 136 10.76 -1.61 -13.60
N ASN A 137 12.06 -1.50 -13.29
CA ASN A 137 12.76 -0.24 -12.98
C ASN A 137 12.16 0.56 -11.80
N GLY A 138 11.59 -0.13 -10.81
CA GLY A 138 11.03 0.50 -9.61
C GLY A 138 9.65 1.13 -9.80
N GLU A 139 8.89 0.73 -10.80
CA GLU A 139 7.52 1.24 -11.01
C GLU A 139 6.60 1.02 -9.80
N ARG A 140 6.91 0.03 -8.97
CA ARG A 140 6.14 -0.31 -7.77
C ARG A 140 6.77 0.21 -6.47
N CYS A 141 7.64 1.21 -6.52
CA CYS A 141 8.34 1.76 -5.37
C CYS A 141 7.37 2.26 -4.25
N THR A 142 6.21 2.83 -4.60
CA THR A 142 5.20 3.23 -3.59
C THR A 142 4.57 2.03 -2.88
N THR A 143 4.47 0.88 -3.56
CA THR A 143 4.05 -0.37 -2.93
C THR A 143 5.14 -0.86 -1.99
N ALA A 144 6.41 -0.84 -2.40
CA ALA A 144 7.55 -1.17 -1.57
C ALA A 144 7.59 -0.33 -0.29
N GLU A 145 7.43 1.01 -0.38
CA GLU A 145 7.33 1.91 0.78
C GLU A 145 6.24 1.47 1.76
N SER A 146 5.06 1.10 1.26
CA SER A 146 3.95 0.63 2.11
C SER A 146 4.30 -0.64 2.86
N TYR A 147 5.01 -1.58 2.21
CA TYR A 147 5.49 -2.81 2.83
C TYR A 147 6.61 -2.55 3.85
N GLU A 148 7.52 -1.62 3.54
CA GLU A 148 8.61 -1.23 4.44
C GLU A 148 8.09 -0.57 5.72
N TYR A 149 7.15 0.39 5.61
CA TYR A 149 6.53 1.01 6.78
C TYR A 149 5.72 0.00 7.60
N ALA A 150 5.05 -0.94 6.95
CA ALA A 150 4.33 -2.01 7.64
C ALA A 150 5.30 -2.93 8.41
N LEU A 151 6.43 -3.31 7.81
CA LEU A 151 7.47 -4.10 8.47
C LEU A 151 8.09 -3.35 9.66
N LYS A 152 8.44 -2.07 9.49
CA LYS A 152 8.94 -1.23 10.58
C LYS A 152 7.94 -1.13 11.75
N SER A 153 6.65 -0.99 11.44
CA SER A 153 5.59 -0.99 12.46
C SER A 153 5.50 -2.34 13.16
N PHE A 154 5.58 -3.46 12.41
CA PHE A 154 5.57 -4.79 12.96
C PHE A 154 6.75 -5.00 13.92
N GLN A 155 7.97 -4.75 13.49
CA GLN A 155 9.17 -4.89 14.32
C GLN A 155 9.12 -3.98 15.56
N LYS A 156 8.63 -2.74 15.42
CA LYS A 156 8.51 -1.78 16.52
C LYS A 156 7.53 -2.26 17.60
N ILE A 157 6.36 -2.78 17.23
CA ILE A 157 5.34 -3.24 18.18
C ILE A 157 5.72 -4.61 18.78
N MET A 158 6.36 -5.47 17.98
CA MET A 158 6.80 -6.81 18.37
C MET A 158 8.17 -6.82 19.08
N TRP A 159 8.66 -5.69 19.56
CA TRP A 159 10.00 -5.55 20.14
C TRP A 159 10.29 -6.56 21.26
N ASN A 160 9.30 -6.89 22.09
CA ASN A 160 9.38 -7.87 23.17
C ASN A 160 8.88 -9.28 22.80
N ARG A 161 8.46 -9.48 21.55
CA ARG A 161 7.98 -10.75 20.97
C ARG A 161 8.66 -10.99 19.61
N PRO A 162 10.00 -11.19 19.57
CA PRO A 162 10.71 -11.33 18.30
C PRO A 162 10.28 -12.59 17.57
N ILE A 163 9.98 -12.45 16.28
CA ILE A 163 9.66 -13.57 15.41
C ILE A 163 10.96 -14.21 14.90
N VAL A 164 11.13 -15.49 15.19
CA VAL A 164 12.31 -16.27 14.77
C VAL A 164 11.89 -17.26 13.68
N GLY A 165 12.53 -17.18 12.52
CA GLY A 165 12.25 -18.04 11.38
C GLY A 165 10.79 -17.86 10.92
N PHE A 166 10.03 -18.96 10.85
CA PHE A 166 8.60 -18.97 10.52
C PHE A 166 7.71 -19.26 11.74
N LYS A 167 8.23 -19.08 12.96
CA LYS A 167 7.43 -19.19 14.19
C LYS A 167 6.62 -17.92 14.41
N VAL A 168 5.69 -17.68 13.52
CA VAL A 168 4.68 -16.62 13.60
C VAL A 168 3.31 -17.27 13.56
N ASP A 169 2.45 -16.89 14.48
CA ASP A 169 1.09 -17.41 14.59
C ASP A 169 0.04 -16.30 14.42
N LYS A 170 -1.22 -16.67 14.51
CA LYS A 170 -2.35 -15.73 14.38
C LYS A 170 -2.44 -14.77 15.56
N GLU A 171 -2.04 -15.19 16.76
CA GLU A 171 -2.01 -14.40 17.98
C GLU A 171 -0.95 -13.29 17.89
N ASP A 172 0.17 -13.52 17.22
CA ASP A 172 1.19 -12.51 16.94
C ASP A 172 0.64 -11.39 16.06
N ILE A 173 -0.10 -11.75 15.03
CA ILE A 173 -0.72 -10.77 14.13
C ILE A 173 -1.85 -10.01 14.85
N GLU A 174 -2.60 -10.67 15.72
CA GLU A 174 -3.61 -10.03 16.55
C GLU A 174 -2.96 -9.06 17.55
N TYR A 175 -1.88 -9.44 18.22
CA TYR A 175 -1.10 -8.59 19.10
C TYR A 175 -0.60 -7.33 18.38
N TRP A 176 0.00 -7.50 17.18
CA TRP A 176 0.42 -6.37 16.37
C TRP A 176 -0.77 -5.47 15.98
N ASN A 177 -1.89 -6.05 15.56
CA ASN A 177 -3.10 -5.31 15.23
C ASN A 177 -3.63 -4.48 16.42
N ASN A 178 -3.67 -5.08 17.62
CA ASN A 178 -4.09 -4.40 18.83
C ASN A 178 -3.10 -3.30 19.23
N GLY A 179 -1.80 -3.52 19.04
CA GLY A 179 -0.76 -2.51 19.24
C GLY A 179 -0.92 -1.31 18.30
N MET A 180 -1.33 -1.54 17.05
CA MET A 180 -1.64 -0.45 16.11
C MET A 180 -2.91 0.33 16.49
N MET A 181 -3.86 -0.31 17.18
CA MET A 181 -5.11 0.34 17.64
C MET A 181 -4.92 1.15 18.91
N HIS A 182 -4.26 0.59 19.88
CA HIS A 182 -4.20 1.11 21.23
C HIS A 182 -2.81 1.62 21.64
N GLY A 183 -1.77 1.20 20.93
CA GLY A 183 -0.37 1.36 21.31
C GLY A 183 0.11 0.24 22.23
N VAL A 184 1.42 0.09 22.33
CA VAL A 184 2.11 -0.75 23.30
C VAL A 184 3.12 0.10 24.06
N LYS A 185 3.47 -0.29 25.29
CA LYS A 185 4.53 0.38 26.06
C LYS A 185 5.87 -0.17 25.62
N ASP A 186 6.83 0.71 25.34
CA ASP A 186 8.23 0.35 25.09
C ASP A 186 8.97 0.10 26.44
N GLU A 187 10.27 -0.20 26.35
CA GLU A 187 11.13 -0.43 27.55
C GLU A 187 11.14 0.77 28.50
N ALA A 188 11.00 1.99 27.99
CA ALA A 188 10.95 3.23 28.78
C ALA A 188 9.55 3.57 29.29
N GLY A 189 8.52 2.74 29.00
CA GLY A 189 7.13 2.95 29.37
C GLY A 189 6.35 3.91 28.46
N ASN A 190 6.94 4.40 27.36
CA ASN A 190 6.25 5.29 26.43
C ASN A 190 5.27 4.51 25.55
N LEU A 191 4.13 5.11 25.25
CA LEU A 191 3.15 4.51 24.36
C LEU A 191 3.61 4.67 22.89
N ILE A 192 3.84 3.54 22.22
CA ILE A 192 4.30 3.49 20.84
C ILE A 192 3.33 2.71 19.95
N GLY A 193 3.40 2.91 18.64
CA GLY A 193 2.74 2.05 17.64
C GLY A 193 1.31 2.44 17.27
N LYS A 194 0.61 3.30 18.02
CA LYS A 194 -0.77 3.72 17.69
C LYS A 194 -0.81 4.49 16.39
N ILE A 195 -1.69 4.08 15.47
CA ILE A 195 -1.86 4.67 14.13
C ILE A 195 -3.34 4.75 13.72
N SER A 196 -3.63 5.49 12.64
CA SER A 196 -4.99 5.62 12.11
C SER A 196 -5.50 4.31 11.48
N ASN A 197 -6.83 4.13 11.42
CA ASN A 197 -7.46 2.99 10.77
C ASN A 197 -7.07 2.85 9.30
N THR A 198 -6.91 3.94 8.56
CA THR A 198 -6.47 3.94 7.17
C THR A 198 -5.08 3.34 7.03
N THR A 199 -4.11 3.80 7.85
CA THR A 199 -2.73 3.29 7.85
C THR A 199 -2.68 1.83 8.29
N ARG A 200 -3.44 1.48 9.35
CA ARG A 200 -3.58 0.10 9.83
C ARG A 200 -4.08 -0.85 8.74
N GLY A 201 -5.09 -0.41 7.97
CA GLY A 201 -5.60 -1.18 6.85
C GLY A 201 -4.56 -1.42 5.75
N ILE A 202 -3.68 -0.43 5.45
CA ILE A 202 -2.58 -0.57 4.50
C ILE A 202 -1.58 -1.62 5.03
N TYR A 203 -1.17 -1.52 6.29
CA TYR A 203 -0.17 -2.40 6.89
C TYR A 203 -0.66 -3.84 6.98
N LEU A 204 -1.90 -4.06 7.41
CA LEU A 204 -2.49 -5.40 7.46
C LEU A 204 -2.66 -6.04 6.07
N ARG A 205 -2.95 -5.25 5.02
CA ARG A 205 -2.97 -5.77 3.63
C ARG A 205 -1.58 -6.20 3.17
N SER A 206 -0.54 -5.44 3.50
CA SER A 206 0.85 -5.81 3.20
C SER A 206 1.25 -7.11 3.90
N CYS A 207 0.96 -7.23 5.20
CA CYS A 207 1.19 -8.45 5.97
C CYS A 207 0.42 -9.65 5.41
N ARG A 208 -0.85 -9.48 5.06
CA ARG A 208 -1.66 -10.53 4.45
C ARG A 208 -1.05 -11.06 3.14
N ALA A 209 -0.50 -10.19 2.32
CA ALA A 209 0.15 -10.60 1.08
C ALA A 209 1.46 -11.38 1.34
N VAL A 210 2.22 -11.01 2.36
CA VAL A 210 3.41 -11.78 2.80
C VAL A 210 3.00 -13.12 3.40
N TRP A 211 1.97 -13.13 4.25
CA TRP A 211 1.45 -14.39 4.81
C TRP A 211 1.02 -15.36 3.72
N ASN A 212 0.23 -14.89 2.75
CA ASN A 212 -0.22 -15.71 1.62
C ASN A 212 0.96 -16.28 0.82
N GLU A 213 2.03 -15.50 0.65
CA GLU A 213 3.25 -15.97 0.00
C GLU A 213 3.95 -17.05 0.83
N CYS A 214 4.08 -16.87 2.14
CA CYS A 214 4.61 -17.89 3.03
C CYS A 214 3.79 -19.19 3.00
N VAL A 215 2.45 -19.09 2.90
CA VAL A 215 1.57 -20.26 2.72
C VAL A 215 1.81 -20.92 1.37
N SER A 216 1.92 -20.14 0.28
CA SER A 216 2.17 -20.69 -1.07
C SER A 216 3.53 -21.38 -1.19
N LEU A 217 4.52 -20.87 -0.44
CA LEU A 217 5.87 -21.46 -0.35
C LEU A 217 5.95 -22.66 0.62
N GLY A 218 4.86 -22.99 1.33
CA GLY A 218 4.79 -24.08 2.28
C GLY A 218 5.45 -23.81 3.64
N TYR A 219 5.79 -22.56 3.94
CA TYR A 219 6.38 -22.16 5.23
C TYR A 219 5.35 -22.00 6.34
N LEU A 220 4.12 -21.57 6.00
CA LEU A 220 2.99 -21.43 6.92
C LEU A 220 1.80 -22.26 6.46
N THR A 221 0.83 -22.47 7.36
CA THR A 221 -0.41 -23.23 7.07
C THR A 221 -1.63 -22.32 7.14
N ASN A 222 -2.71 -22.74 6.47
CA ASN A 222 -3.99 -22.04 6.56
C ASN A 222 -4.70 -22.19 7.93
N GLN A 223 -4.24 -23.10 8.79
CA GLN A 223 -4.80 -23.27 10.14
C GLN A 223 -4.56 -22.04 11.02
N GLU A 224 -3.39 -21.40 10.85
CA GLU A 224 -2.99 -20.21 11.58
C GLU A 224 -3.34 -18.89 10.83
N TYR A 225 -4.18 -18.95 9.79
CA TYR A 225 -4.49 -17.79 8.97
C TYR A 225 -5.34 -16.75 9.72
N PRO A 226 -4.76 -15.56 10.02
CA PRO A 226 -5.43 -14.56 10.87
C PRO A 226 -6.49 -13.73 10.13
N PHE A 227 -6.47 -13.70 8.81
CA PHE A 227 -7.30 -12.80 7.97
C PHE A 227 -8.53 -13.50 7.36
N SER A 228 -9.05 -14.53 7.99
CA SER A 228 -10.18 -15.31 7.47
C SER A 228 -11.37 -14.43 7.06
N ASN A 229 -11.96 -14.74 5.90
CA ASN A 229 -13.21 -14.11 5.44
C ASN A 229 -14.44 -14.61 6.22
N ILE A 230 -14.32 -15.74 6.92
CA ILE A 230 -15.38 -16.29 7.77
C ILE A 230 -15.40 -15.52 9.08
N GLN A 231 -16.48 -14.77 9.31
CA GLN A 231 -16.59 -13.84 10.44
C GLN A 231 -16.34 -14.47 11.82
N LYS A 232 -16.77 -15.74 12.03
CA LYS A 232 -16.54 -16.49 13.27
C LYS A 232 -15.09 -17.00 13.47
N LYS A 233 -14.27 -16.99 12.39
CA LYS A 233 -12.86 -17.43 12.43
C LYS A 233 -11.88 -16.30 12.23
N LYS A 234 -12.39 -15.06 12.19
CA LYS A 234 -11.61 -13.86 11.88
C LYS A 234 -11.05 -13.28 13.18
N LEU A 235 -9.75 -13.38 13.38
CA LEU A 235 -9.06 -12.71 14.49
C LEU A 235 -8.79 -11.24 14.15
N VAL A 236 -8.32 -10.98 12.91
CA VAL A 236 -7.92 -9.65 12.48
C VAL A 236 -8.84 -9.13 11.40
N SER A 237 -9.49 -8.00 11.69
CA SER A 237 -10.29 -7.25 10.72
C SER A 237 -9.43 -6.17 10.05
N ILE A 238 -9.33 -6.23 8.73
CA ILE A 238 -8.64 -5.20 7.94
C ILE A 238 -9.61 -4.03 7.72
N PRO A 239 -9.36 -2.85 8.30
CA PRO A 239 -10.28 -1.73 8.18
C PRO A 239 -10.28 -1.18 6.75
N VAL A 240 -11.44 -0.66 6.36
CA VAL A 240 -11.58 0.19 5.18
C VAL A 240 -11.12 1.59 5.56
N GLY A 241 -10.50 2.32 4.64
CA GLY A 241 -10.07 3.70 4.87
C GLY A 241 -11.27 4.61 5.17
N GLU A 242 -11.05 5.61 6.01
CA GLU A 242 -12.05 6.61 6.34
C GLU A 242 -12.31 7.53 5.15
N SER A 243 -13.58 7.92 4.96
CA SER A 243 -13.96 8.89 3.94
C SER A 243 -13.52 10.30 4.35
N ARG A 244 -12.84 11.02 3.44
CA ARG A 244 -12.40 12.41 3.64
C ARG A 244 -13.34 13.41 2.95
N LYS A 245 -14.66 13.22 3.06
CA LYS A 245 -15.68 14.03 2.37
C LYS A 245 -15.60 15.54 2.64
N HIS A 246 -15.01 15.95 3.77
CA HIS A 246 -14.92 17.36 4.17
C HIS A 246 -13.54 18.00 3.87
N CYS A 247 -12.65 17.29 3.18
CA CYS A 247 -11.33 17.80 2.85
C CYS A 247 -11.33 18.44 1.46
N TYR A 248 -12.04 19.55 1.27
CA TYR A 248 -12.09 20.32 0.02
C TYR A 248 -12.22 21.84 0.31
N LEU A 249 -11.86 22.64 -0.66
CA LEU A 249 -12.12 24.08 -0.71
C LEU A 249 -13.29 24.35 -1.65
N THR A 250 -14.15 25.29 -1.28
CA THR A 250 -15.30 25.68 -2.11
C THR A 250 -14.85 26.45 -3.37
N VAL A 251 -15.78 26.69 -4.30
CA VAL A 251 -15.53 27.51 -5.50
C VAL A 251 -15.04 28.91 -5.10
N GLU A 252 -15.70 29.53 -4.09
CA GLU A 252 -15.35 30.87 -3.60
C GLU A 252 -13.92 30.90 -3.02
N GLN A 253 -13.55 29.87 -2.24
CA GLN A 253 -12.20 29.78 -1.68
C GLN A 253 -11.15 29.54 -2.77
N MET A 254 -11.43 28.70 -3.75
CA MET A 254 -10.53 28.49 -4.88
C MET A 254 -10.39 29.74 -5.75
N THR A 255 -11.50 30.49 -5.92
CA THR A 255 -11.51 31.78 -6.64
C THR A 255 -10.66 32.82 -5.91
N GLU A 256 -10.73 32.89 -4.58
CA GLU A 256 -9.93 33.83 -3.80
C GLU A 256 -8.43 33.48 -3.87
N LEU A 257 -8.07 32.20 -3.81
CA LEU A 257 -6.70 31.74 -4.04
C LEU A 257 -6.21 32.10 -5.46
N TYR A 258 -7.07 31.99 -6.46
CA TYR A 258 -6.74 32.36 -7.83
C TYR A 258 -6.55 33.89 -7.97
N ARG A 259 -7.43 34.72 -7.37
CA ARG A 259 -7.24 36.18 -7.33
C ARG A 259 -5.95 36.56 -6.65
N MET A 260 -5.63 35.94 -5.52
CA MET A 260 -4.38 36.13 -4.82
C MET A 260 -3.16 35.77 -5.69
N PHE A 261 -3.24 34.70 -6.49
CA PHE A 261 -2.20 34.35 -7.45
C PHE A 261 -2.04 35.43 -8.51
N VAL A 262 -3.12 35.88 -9.15
CA VAL A 262 -3.08 36.92 -10.21
C VAL A 262 -2.57 38.27 -9.71
N GLU A 263 -3.02 38.65 -8.51
CA GLU A 263 -2.69 39.97 -7.91
C GLU A 263 -1.37 39.95 -7.14
N LYS A 264 -0.74 38.76 -6.95
CA LYS A 264 0.52 38.58 -6.21
C LYS A 264 0.51 39.21 -4.81
N ARG A 265 -0.62 39.09 -4.10
CA ARG A 265 -0.83 39.67 -2.76
C ARG A 265 -0.10 38.89 -1.66
N TYR A 266 1.22 39.04 -1.56
CA TYR A 266 2.05 38.42 -0.53
C TYR A 266 2.56 39.47 0.46
N PRO A 267 2.71 39.12 1.76
CA PRO A 267 3.19 40.04 2.77
C PRO A 267 4.66 40.45 2.55
N ASP A 268 4.95 41.72 2.63
CA ASP A 268 6.34 42.28 2.57
C ASP A 268 7.22 41.78 3.73
N THR A 269 6.58 41.27 4.81
CA THR A 269 7.27 40.73 5.99
C THR A 269 7.85 39.33 5.74
N TRP A 270 7.53 38.68 4.62
CA TRP A 270 8.09 37.39 4.29
C TRP A 270 9.57 37.53 3.89
N LYS A 271 10.36 36.48 4.23
CA LYS A 271 11.79 36.45 3.86
C LYS A 271 11.97 36.59 2.35
N ILE A 272 13.06 37.26 1.94
CA ILE A 272 13.45 37.41 0.53
C ILE A 272 13.38 36.04 -0.19
N GLY A 273 12.75 36.00 -1.36
CA GLY A 273 12.56 34.84 -2.20
C GLY A 273 11.55 33.83 -1.65
N TYR A 274 10.88 34.11 -0.53
CA TYR A 274 9.80 33.21 -0.05
C TYR A 274 8.50 33.46 -0.80
N ALA A 275 8.18 34.71 -1.12
CA ALA A 275 6.99 35.09 -1.88
C ALA A 275 6.97 34.44 -3.27
N GLU A 276 8.11 34.45 -3.99
CA GLU A 276 8.24 33.79 -5.31
C GLU A 276 8.03 32.29 -5.22
N ARG A 277 8.63 31.61 -4.21
CA ARG A 277 8.41 30.20 -3.98
C ARG A 277 6.97 29.87 -3.58
N ALA A 278 6.34 30.76 -2.80
CA ALA A 278 4.94 30.60 -2.41
C ALA A 278 4.01 30.79 -3.61
N HIS A 279 4.32 31.78 -4.46
CA HIS A 279 3.61 32.01 -5.71
C HIS A 279 3.65 30.81 -6.65
N TYR A 280 4.85 30.26 -6.93
CA TYR A 280 5.00 29.05 -7.71
C TYR A 280 4.21 27.87 -7.10
N SER A 281 4.28 27.68 -5.79
CA SER A 281 3.54 26.61 -5.09
C SER A 281 2.03 26.81 -5.15
N LEU A 282 1.54 28.06 -5.05
CA LEU A 282 0.13 28.39 -5.23
C LEU A 282 -0.32 28.10 -6.66
N GLY A 283 0.49 28.46 -7.65
CA GLY A 283 0.26 28.14 -9.06
C GLY A 283 0.14 26.63 -9.29
N LEU A 284 1.06 25.81 -8.74
CA LEU A 284 0.98 24.34 -8.82
C LEU A 284 -0.25 23.79 -8.11
N PHE A 285 -0.66 24.36 -6.98
CA PHE A 285 -1.87 23.95 -6.26
C PHE A 285 -3.14 24.22 -7.09
N LEU A 286 -3.23 25.42 -7.66
CA LEU A 286 -4.34 25.81 -8.54
C LEU A 286 -4.33 25.00 -9.84
N ALA A 287 -3.15 24.75 -10.44
CA ALA A 287 -3.03 23.88 -11.61
C ALA A 287 -3.53 22.47 -11.31
N GLN A 288 -3.22 21.89 -10.13
CA GLN A 288 -3.78 20.58 -9.75
C GLN A 288 -5.31 20.59 -9.72
N TYR A 289 -5.93 21.66 -9.24
CA TYR A 289 -7.37 21.82 -9.22
C TYR A 289 -7.96 21.94 -10.62
N LEU A 290 -7.44 22.87 -11.42
CA LEU A 290 -7.96 23.18 -12.76
C LEU A 290 -7.62 22.11 -13.81
N CYS A 291 -6.58 21.32 -13.57
CA CYS A 291 -6.26 20.14 -14.38
C CYS A 291 -7.01 18.88 -13.88
N ASN A 292 -8.35 18.96 -13.80
CA ASN A 292 -9.21 17.85 -13.46
C ASN A 292 -8.87 17.17 -12.10
N GLY A 293 -8.34 17.93 -11.16
CA GLY A 293 -7.93 17.40 -9.86
C GLY A 293 -6.81 16.35 -9.95
N PHE A 294 -5.87 16.49 -10.88
CA PHE A 294 -4.76 15.56 -10.99
C PHE A 294 -3.80 15.67 -9.79
N ASN A 295 -2.97 14.66 -9.59
CA ASN A 295 -1.99 14.66 -8.49
C ASN A 295 -0.69 15.33 -8.95
N LEU A 296 0.13 15.77 -7.99
CA LEU A 296 1.45 16.35 -8.31
C LEU A 296 2.36 15.36 -9.06
N ALA A 297 2.15 14.05 -8.88
CA ALA A 297 2.83 13.01 -9.67
C ALA A 297 2.43 13.06 -11.15
N ASP A 298 1.15 13.29 -11.44
CA ASP A 298 0.66 13.46 -12.81
C ASP A 298 1.18 14.78 -13.40
N ALA A 299 1.26 15.87 -12.60
CA ALA A 299 1.85 17.14 -12.99
C ALA A 299 3.33 17.03 -13.38
N GLY A 300 4.12 16.29 -12.58
CA GLY A 300 5.55 16.09 -12.85
C GLY A 300 5.84 15.30 -14.11
N GLU A 301 4.92 14.43 -14.55
CA GLU A 301 5.06 13.64 -15.79
C GLU A 301 4.26 14.24 -16.96
N LEU A 302 3.56 15.36 -16.77
CA LEU A 302 2.80 16.02 -17.84
C LEU A 302 3.74 16.61 -18.87
N THR A 303 3.51 16.32 -20.14
CA THR A 303 4.29 16.84 -21.27
C THR A 303 3.40 17.53 -22.28
N TYR A 304 4.00 18.42 -23.08
CA TYR A 304 3.40 19.01 -24.25
C TYR A 304 3.34 17.96 -25.40
N SER A 305 2.31 17.13 -25.38
CA SER A 305 2.12 16.08 -26.39
C SER A 305 1.70 16.64 -27.74
N GLN A 306 1.77 15.84 -28.81
CA GLN A 306 1.27 16.22 -30.13
C GLN A 306 -0.20 16.70 -30.07
N TYR A 307 -1.05 16.06 -29.25
CA TYR A 307 -2.44 16.46 -29.05
C TYR A 307 -2.60 17.92 -28.60
N TYR A 308 -1.69 18.41 -27.73
CA TYR A 308 -1.70 19.81 -27.28
C TYR A 308 -1.54 20.77 -28.47
N PHE A 309 -0.62 20.47 -29.39
CA PHE A 309 -0.39 21.31 -30.57
C PHE A 309 -1.52 21.14 -31.60
N ASP A 310 -2.03 19.94 -31.82
CA ASP A 310 -3.13 19.67 -32.77
C ASP A 310 -4.44 20.35 -32.37
N THR A 311 -4.68 20.54 -31.07
CA THR A 311 -5.83 21.29 -30.55
C THR A 311 -5.63 22.80 -30.55
N GLY A 312 -4.53 23.30 -31.09
CA GLY A 312 -4.19 24.73 -31.03
C GLY A 312 -3.89 25.20 -29.60
N ARG A 313 -3.23 24.36 -28.81
CA ARG A 313 -2.86 24.58 -27.40
C ARG A 313 -4.06 24.68 -26.42
N LYS A 314 -5.21 24.11 -26.80
CA LYS A 314 -6.45 24.19 -26.02
C LYS A 314 -6.65 23.07 -25.01
N ALA A 315 -5.92 21.97 -25.10
CA ALA A 315 -6.09 20.85 -24.18
C ALA A 315 -4.83 20.01 -24.03
N PHE A 316 -4.59 19.50 -22.83
CA PHE A 316 -3.64 18.42 -22.60
C PHE A 316 -4.31 17.06 -22.75
N LYS A 317 -3.53 16.06 -23.14
CA LYS A 317 -3.91 14.65 -23.12
C LYS A 317 -2.79 13.83 -22.51
N PHE A 318 -3.08 13.08 -21.46
CA PHE A 318 -2.09 12.26 -20.78
C PHE A 318 -2.70 10.97 -20.21
N LYS A 319 -1.84 10.02 -19.85
CA LYS A 319 -2.21 8.80 -19.13
C LYS A 319 -1.83 8.94 -17.67
N ARG A 320 -2.78 8.66 -16.77
CA ARG A 320 -2.52 8.78 -15.33
C ARG A 320 -1.47 7.77 -14.86
N VAL A 321 -0.45 8.26 -14.17
CA VAL A 321 0.66 7.45 -13.61
C VAL A 321 0.15 6.31 -12.72
N LYS A 322 -0.83 6.58 -11.86
CA LYS A 322 -1.34 5.58 -10.89
C LYS A 322 -2.12 4.42 -11.52
N THR A 323 -2.71 4.59 -12.68
CA THR A 323 -3.60 3.60 -13.32
C THR A 323 -2.96 2.88 -14.51
N THR A 324 -1.82 3.34 -14.99
CA THR A 324 -1.14 2.79 -16.16
C THR A 324 -0.86 1.29 -16.05
N ASN A 325 -0.57 0.80 -14.84
CA ASN A 325 -0.23 -0.60 -14.58
C ASN A 325 -1.43 -1.48 -14.17
N ARG A 326 -2.64 -0.93 -14.10
CA ARG A 326 -3.82 -1.70 -13.65
C ARG A 326 -4.75 -2.13 -14.79
N THR A 327 -4.69 -1.44 -15.93
CA THR A 327 -5.48 -1.74 -17.11
C THR A 327 -4.57 -1.68 -18.33
N GLU A 328 -4.62 -2.69 -19.20
CA GLU A 328 -3.96 -2.61 -20.51
C GLU A 328 -4.44 -1.34 -21.23
N GLY A 329 -3.52 -0.39 -21.41
CA GLY A 329 -3.78 0.89 -22.09
C GLY A 329 -3.91 2.13 -21.18
N GLY A 330 -4.14 1.99 -19.86
CA GLY A 330 -4.34 3.13 -18.94
C GLY A 330 -5.58 3.97 -19.26
N SER A 331 -6.02 4.81 -18.30
CA SER A 331 -7.09 5.80 -18.58
C SER A 331 -6.47 7.05 -19.17
N GLU A 332 -6.78 7.36 -20.43
CA GLU A 332 -6.47 8.65 -21.02
C GLU A 332 -7.39 9.74 -20.45
N VAL A 333 -6.78 10.85 -20.04
CA VAL A 333 -7.47 12.02 -19.51
C VAL A 333 -7.21 13.20 -20.43
N ILE A 334 -8.27 13.92 -20.79
CA ILE A 334 -8.19 15.19 -21.50
C ILE A 334 -8.45 16.31 -20.49
N ILE A 335 -7.62 17.34 -20.48
CA ILE A 335 -7.74 18.51 -19.65
C ILE A 335 -7.97 19.72 -20.56
N PRO A 336 -9.16 20.34 -20.55
CA PRO A 336 -9.38 21.59 -21.27
C PRO A 336 -8.61 22.72 -20.58
N ILE A 337 -7.88 23.51 -21.33
CA ILE A 337 -7.12 24.65 -20.85
C ILE A 337 -8.02 25.88 -20.88
N ILE A 338 -8.80 26.06 -19.81
CA ILE A 338 -9.62 27.25 -19.60
C ILE A 338 -8.75 28.48 -19.35
N GLU A 339 -9.26 29.67 -19.56
CA GLU A 339 -8.49 30.93 -19.43
C GLU A 339 -7.75 31.04 -18.08
N PRO A 340 -8.35 30.75 -16.90
CA PRO A 340 -7.61 30.79 -15.65
C PRO A 340 -6.44 29.81 -15.58
N LEU A 341 -6.56 28.62 -16.17
CA LEU A 341 -5.46 27.67 -16.25
C LEU A 341 -4.36 28.18 -17.19
N GLN A 342 -4.72 28.75 -18.36
CA GLN A 342 -3.76 29.33 -19.28
C GLN A 342 -2.93 30.42 -18.57
N ARG A 343 -3.57 31.29 -17.80
CA ARG A 343 -2.88 32.33 -17.04
C ARG A 343 -1.86 31.78 -16.05
N ILE A 344 -2.20 30.68 -15.39
CA ILE A 344 -1.25 30.02 -14.47
C ILE A 344 -0.09 29.41 -15.26
N LEU A 345 -0.37 28.74 -16.38
CA LEU A 345 0.67 28.16 -17.24
C LEU A 345 1.65 29.22 -17.77
N ASP A 346 1.14 30.38 -18.18
CA ASP A 346 1.97 31.47 -18.68
C ASP A 346 2.97 31.98 -17.63
N GLU A 347 2.70 31.80 -16.32
CA GLU A 347 3.58 32.27 -15.24
C GLU A 347 4.51 31.19 -14.68
N ILE A 348 4.07 29.93 -14.64
CA ILE A 348 4.83 28.88 -13.92
C ILE A 348 5.21 27.67 -14.77
N ALA A 349 4.68 27.52 -15.99
CA ALA A 349 5.03 26.41 -16.85
C ALA A 349 6.25 26.73 -17.74
N ALA A 350 6.93 25.69 -18.17
CA ALA A 350 7.98 25.82 -19.18
C ALA A 350 7.41 26.17 -20.56
N GLU A 351 8.24 26.79 -21.40
CA GLU A 351 7.89 27.05 -22.80
C GLU A 351 7.45 25.76 -23.51
N PRO A 352 6.35 25.83 -24.31
CA PRO A 352 5.82 24.65 -24.98
C PRO A 352 6.76 24.10 -26.05
N VAL A 353 7.39 22.99 -25.75
CA VAL A 353 8.23 22.19 -26.67
C VAL A 353 7.66 20.79 -26.76
N LEU A 354 7.55 20.25 -27.97
CA LEU A 354 7.01 18.90 -28.18
C LEU A 354 7.74 17.87 -27.30
N ASN A 355 6.98 17.11 -26.54
CA ASN A 355 7.42 16.12 -25.53
C ASN A 355 8.23 16.72 -24.36
N GLY A 356 8.38 18.06 -24.27
CA GLY A 356 8.94 18.73 -23.11
C GLY A 356 7.98 18.67 -21.90
N PHE A 357 8.53 18.63 -20.69
CA PHE A 357 7.72 18.69 -19.47
C PHE A 357 7.07 20.06 -19.31
N VAL A 358 5.82 20.09 -18.84
CA VAL A 358 5.11 21.32 -18.51
C VAL A 358 5.68 21.95 -17.22
N PHE A 359 5.98 21.13 -16.21
CA PHE A 359 6.51 21.56 -14.92
C PHE A 359 7.83 20.85 -14.58
N PRO A 360 8.94 21.15 -15.29
CA PRO A 360 10.22 20.42 -15.14
C PRO A 360 10.81 20.54 -13.72
N ASP A 361 10.54 21.63 -13.01
CA ASP A 361 11.06 21.90 -11.66
C ASP A 361 10.55 20.89 -10.61
N ILE A 362 9.44 20.19 -10.87
CA ILE A 362 8.96 19.14 -9.97
C ILE A 362 9.93 17.96 -9.95
N LEU A 363 10.41 17.53 -11.11
CA LEU A 363 11.29 16.37 -11.24
C LEU A 363 12.78 16.73 -11.18
N GLN A 364 13.15 17.97 -11.55
CA GLN A 364 14.53 18.47 -11.54
C GLN A 364 15.51 17.52 -12.26
N GLY A 365 15.10 16.98 -13.41
CA GLY A 365 15.92 16.06 -14.19
C GLY A 365 16.02 14.63 -13.66
N ALA A 366 15.25 14.24 -12.64
CA ALA A 366 15.24 12.87 -12.15
C ALA A 366 14.69 11.92 -13.22
N GLU A 367 15.40 10.84 -13.52
CA GLU A 367 15.02 9.83 -14.51
C GLU A 367 14.48 8.56 -13.85
N LEU A 368 15.15 8.10 -12.78
CA LEU A 368 14.75 6.89 -12.07
C LEU A 368 13.45 7.08 -11.29
N LYS A 369 12.54 6.12 -11.36
CA LYS A 369 11.22 6.19 -10.67
C LYS A 369 11.34 6.48 -9.18
N VAL A 370 12.33 5.90 -8.52
CA VAL A 370 12.58 6.13 -7.08
C VAL A 370 12.96 7.60 -6.81
N ASP A 371 13.79 8.20 -7.67
CA ASP A 371 14.22 9.59 -7.51
C ASP A 371 13.10 10.55 -7.89
N LYS A 372 12.37 10.29 -8.98
CA LYS A 372 11.12 11.01 -9.31
C LYS A 372 10.16 11.01 -8.13
N ARG A 373 9.96 9.84 -7.48
CA ARG A 373 9.09 9.71 -6.31
C ARG A 373 9.56 10.58 -5.14
N LYS A 374 10.87 10.63 -4.85
CA LYS A 374 11.44 11.50 -3.81
C LYS A 374 11.21 12.98 -4.12
N ARG A 375 11.46 13.41 -5.37
CA ARG A 375 11.24 14.78 -5.82
C ARG A 375 9.77 15.19 -5.70
N ILE A 376 8.86 14.38 -6.21
CA ILE A 376 7.41 14.60 -6.10
C ILE A 376 6.97 14.69 -4.64
N SER A 377 7.47 13.81 -3.77
CA SER A 377 7.14 13.83 -2.34
C SER A 377 7.63 15.10 -1.66
N GLN A 378 8.85 15.54 -1.96
CA GLN A 378 9.42 16.79 -1.43
C GLN A 378 8.63 18.00 -1.92
N GLU A 379 8.35 18.07 -3.22
CA GLU A 379 7.61 19.21 -3.77
C GLU A 379 6.16 19.23 -3.28
N ASN A 380 5.53 18.08 -3.11
CA ASN A 380 4.19 18.03 -2.51
C ASN A 380 4.18 18.58 -1.07
N SER A 381 5.21 18.31 -0.27
CA SER A 381 5.36 18.93 1.05
C SER A 381 5.58 20.42 0.97
N ASN A 382 6.44 20.89 0.05
CA ASN A 382 6.70 22.31 -0.17
C ASN A 382 5.42 23.07 -0.56
N VAL A 383 4.66 22.53 -1.52
CA VAL A 383 3.38 23.11 -1.97
C VAL A 383 2.40 23.16 -0.81
N GLN A 384 2.24 22.06 -0.07
CA GLN A 384 1.34 22.00 1.07
C GLN A 384 1.68 23.04 2.14
N ASP A 385 2.93 23.10 2.58
CA ASP A 385 3.36 24.01 3.67
C ASP A 385 3.19 25.47 3.27
N ARG A 386 3.53 25.83 2.02
CA ARG A 386 3.40 27.20 1.52
C ARG A 386 1.95 27.62 1.33
N VAL A 387 1.09 26.73 0.79
CA VAL A 387 -0.34 27.01 0.63
C VAL A 387 -1.05 27.09 1.98
N ILE A 388 -0.71 26.23 2.96
CA ILE A 388 -1.22 26.35 4.33
C ILE A 388 -0.86 27.74 4.91
N LYS A 389 0.39 28.16 4.71
CA LYS A 389 0.86 29.47 5.20
C LYS A 389 0.11 30.62 4.53
N ILE A 390 -0.16 30.54 3.23
CA ILE A 390 -1.02 31.51 2.52
C ILE A 390 -2.42 31.55 3.14
N CYS A 391 -3.05 30.38 3.32
CA CYS A 391 -4.39 30.31 3.90
C CYS A 391 -4.44 30.91 5.30
N GLN A 392 -3.45 30.62 6.15
CA GLN A 392 -3.46 31.03 7.56
C GLN A 392 -2.99 32.47 7.77
N ASP A 393 -1.84 32.83 7.18
CA ASP A 393 -1.20 34.12 7.46
C ASP A 393 -1.78 35.28 6.62
N VAL A 394 -2.33 34.98 5.42
CA VAL A 394 -2.79 36.03 4.49
C VAL A 394 -4.32 36.05 4.41
N LEU A 395 -4.95 34.90 4.27
CA LEU A 395 -6.41 34.79 4.12
C LEU A 395 -7.13 34.57 5.45
N HIS A 396 -6.39 34.30 6.54
CA HIS A 396 -6.91 34.05 7.90
C HIS A 396 -7.92 32.87 7.93
N TRP A 397 -7.67 31.84 7.12
CA TRP A 397 -8.50 30.62 7.10
C TRP A 397 -7.89 29.54 8.00
N GLU A 398 -8.69 28.94 8.85
CA GLU A 398 -8.28 27.82 9.71
C GLU A 398 -8.26 26.46 8.98
N VAL A 399 -7.80 26.44 7.71
CA VAL A 399 -7.72 25.24 6.89
C VAL A 399 -6.26 24.86 6.61
N ARG A 400 -6.05 23.59 6.36
CA ARG A 400 -4.72 23.02 6.05
C ARG A 400 -4.80 22.20 4.76
N PRO A 401 -4.99 22.82 3.61
CA PRO A 401 -5.17 22.11 2.35
C PRO A 401 -3.90 21.35 1.94
N SER A 402 -4.09 20.22 1.29
CA SER A 402 -3.03 19.41 0.68
C SER A 402 -3.35 19.14 -0.78
N GLY A 403 -2.43 18.61 -1.56
CA GLY A 403 -2.68 18.27 -2.97
C GLY A 403 -3.89 17.32 -3.17
N THR A 404 -4.22 16.49 -2.17
CA THR A 404 -5.44 15.66 -2.20
C THR A 404 -6.70 16.52 -2.14
N TRP A 405 -6.67 17.68 -1.45
CA TRP A 405 -7.81 18.59 -1.41
C TRP A 405 -8.14 19.15 -2.80
N CYS A 406 -7.14 19.42 -3.65
CA CYS A 406 -7.39 19.87 -5.03
C CYS A 406 -8.31 18.89 -5.77
N ARG A 407 -8.03 17.59 -5.62
CA ARG A 407 -8.83 16.54 -6.25
C ARG A 407 -10.23 16.41 -5.65
N HIS A 408 -10.35 16.54 -4.32
CA HIS A 408 -11.66 16.56 -3.65
C HIS A 408 -12.45 17.81 -4.02
N SER A 409 -11.79 18.97 -4.08
CA SER A 409 -12.42 20.23 -4.51
C SER A 409 -12.93 20.15 -5.94
N TYR A 410 -12.15 19.62 -6.89
CA TYR A 410 -12.56 19.43 -8.26
C TYR A 410 -13.86 18.61 -8.34
N GLY A 411 -13.86 17.40 -7.78
CA GLY A 411 -15.02 16.52 -7.85
C GLY A 411 -16.24 17.08 -7.11
N THR A 412 -16.05 17.67 -5.91
CA THR A 412 -17.14 18.20 -5.09
C THR A 412 -17.75 19.46 -5.70
N ASN A 413 -16.91 20.39 -6.16
CA ASN A 413 -17.39 21.65 -6.73
C ASN A 413 -18.17 21.43 -8.03
N LEU A 414 -17.69 20.54 -8.91
CA LEU A 414 -18.44 20.18 -10.12
C LEU A 414 -19.77 19.46 -9.79
N ALA A 415 -19.75 18.56 -8.80
CA ALA A 415 -20.98 17.90 -8.36
C ALA A 415 -22.01 18.90 -7.79
N HIS A 416 -21.55 19.89 -7.00
CA HIS A 416 -22.40 20.97 -6.50
C HIS A 416 -22.90 21.89 -7.62
N ALA A 417 -22.10 22.07 -8.68
CA ALA A 417 -22.50 22.77 -9.91
C ALA A 417 -23.39 21.92 -10.84
N ARG A 418 -23.88 20.76 -10.38
CA ARG A 418 -24.75 19.82 -11.09
C ARG A 418 -24.15 19.30 -12.41
N VAL A 419 -22.84 19.16 -12.47
CA VAL A 419 -22.17 18.48 -13.57
C VAL A 419 -22.36 16.98 -13.43
N GLU A 420 -22.50 16.27 -14.53
CA GLU A 420 -22.74 14.84 -14.57
C GLU A 420 -21.63 14.05 -13.86
N GLU A 421 -22.01 13.15 -12.94
CA GLU A 421 -21.06 12.31 -12.21
C GLU A 421 -20.18 11.47 -13.14
N LYS A 422 -20.73 11.04 -14.28
CA LYS A 422 -19.99 10.30 -15.29
C LYS A 422 -18.82 11.14 -15.83
N TYR A 423 -19.07 12.40 -16.20
CA TYR A 423 -18.02 13.32 -16.63
C TYR A 423 -16.95 13.49 -15.56
N ILE A 424 -17.35 13.76 -14.31
CA ILE A 424 -16.45 13.96 -13.18
C ILE A 424 -15.56 12.72 -13.02
N SER A 425 -16.14 11.51 -13.06
CA SER A 425 -15.41 10.25 -12.95
C SER A 425 -14.40 10.03 -14.07
N GLU A 426 -14.80 10.27 -15.33
CA GLU A 426 -13.97 10.13 -16.52
C GLU A 426 -12.84 11.17 -16.53
N SER A 427 -13.16 12.45 -16.31
CA SER A 427 -12.17 13.54 -16.29
C SER A 427 -11.13 13.37 -15.19
N MET A 428 -11.52 12.79 -14.05
CA MET A 428 -10.59 12.42 -12.98
C MET A 428 -9.78 11.15 -13.29
N GLY A 429 -10.02 10.45 -14.41
CA GLY A 429 -9.34 9.22 -14.79
C GLY A 429 -9.60 8.07 -13.81
N HIS A 430 -10.82 7.98 -13.26
CA HIS A 430 -11.23 6.82 -12.50
C HIS A 430 -11.51 5.66 -13.47
N SER A 431 -10.99 4.46 -13.15
CA SER A 431 -11.43 3.24 -13.81
C SER A 431 -12.81 2.87 -13.26
N THR A 432 -13.88 3.31 -13.90
CA THR A 432 -15.19 2.76 -13.66
C THR A 432 -15.24 1.34 -14.25
N SER A 433 -15.99 0.44 -13.60
CA SER A 433 -16.39 -0.81 -14.24
C SER A 433 -17.21 -0.39 -15.47
N LYS A 434 -16.58 -0.46 -16.65
CA LYS A 434 -17.21 -0.07 -17.90
C LYS A 434 -18.45 -0.93 -18.07
N SER A 435 -19.64 -0.32 -18.01
CA SER A 435 -20.87 -0.98 -18.45
C SER A 435 -20.71 -1.36 -19.94
N ILE A 436 -21.46 -2.34 -20.42
CA ILE A 436 -21.46 -2.68 -21.85
C ILE A 436 -21.75 -1.41 -22.67
N THR A 437 -22.65 -0.56 -22.20
CA THR A 437 -23.04 0.71 -22.80
C THR A 437 -21.88 1.70 -22.95
N ASP A 438 -20.96 1.76 -21.97
CA ASP A 438 -19.81 2.70 -22.01
C ASP A 438 -18.85 2.43 -23.17
N ARG A 439 -18.92 1.25 -23.79
CA ARG A 439 -18.13 0.92 -24.99
C ARG A 439 -18.65 1.62 -26.25
N TYR A 440 -19.91 2.08 -26.23
CA TYR A 440 -20.57 2.72 -27.35
C TYR A 440 -20.67 4.24 -27.20
N ILE A 441 -20.34 4.78 -26.04
CA ILE A 441 -20.40 6.22 -25.77
C ILE A 441 -19.02 6.82 -25.98
N ALA A 442 -18.93 7.79 -26.90
CA ALA A 442 -17.71 8.56 -27.11
C ALA A 442 -17.39 9.45 -25.90
N GLN A 443 -16.12 9.88 -25.80
CA GLN A 443 -15.71 10.88 -24.81
C GLN A 443 -16.50 12.18 -25.01
N TYR A 444 -16.68 12.94 -23.89
CA TYR A 444 -17.34 14.25 -23.96
C TYR A 444 -16.62 15.18 -24.94
N PRO A 445 -17.36 15.90 -25.82
CA PRO A 445 -16.77 16.91 -26.69
C PRO A 445 -15.94 17.93 -25.90
N LEU A 446 -14.90 18.48 -26.53
CA LEU A 446 -13.99 19.40 -25.86
C LEU A 446 -14.74 20.68 -25.41
N GLU A 447 -15.70 21.15 -26.18
CA GLU A 447 -16.58 22.29 -25.84
C GLU A 447 -17.35 22.06 -24.55
N THR A 448 -17.93 20.86 -24.37
CA THR A 448 -18.64 20.46 -23.13
C THR A 448 -17.67 20.42 -21.95
N GLN A 449 -16.45 19.93 -22.17
CA GLN A 449 -15.42 19.91 -21.12
C GLN A 449 -15.02 21.34 -20.70
N PHE A 450 -14.91 22.28 -21.64
CA PHE A 450 -14.69 23.69 -21.35
C PHE A 450 -15.85 24.28 -20.53
N GLU A 451 -17.08 24.05 -20.94
CA GLU A 451 -18.28 24.52 -20.22
C GLU A 451 -18.27 24.01 -18.76
N TYR A 452 -18.04 22.72 -18.57
CA TYR A 452 -18.03 22.12 -17.23
C TYR A 452 -16.88 22.68 -16.36
N ASN A 453 -15.69 22.77 -16.92
CA ASN A 453 -14.54 23.25 -16.16
C ASN A 453 -14.58 24.77 -15.91
N SER A 454 -15.34 25.56 -16.69
CA SER A 454 -15.55 26.98 -16.40
C SER A 454 -16.27 27.22 -15.08
N LYS A 455 -17.01 26.23 -14.56
CA LYS A 455 -17.72 26.27 -13.27
C LYS A 455 -16.79 26.11 -12.05
N LEU A 456 -15.49 25.84 -12.27
CA LEU A 456 -14.52 25.63 -11.18
C LEU A 456 -14.12 26.92 -10.45
N LEU A 457 -14.28 28.09 -11.08
CA LEU A 457 -14.01 29.39 -10.49
C LEU A 457 -15.19 30.35 -10.76
N ASP A 458 -15.47 31.23 -9.80
CA ASP A 458 -16.44 32.32 -9.94
C ASP A 458 -15.68 33.65 -10.13
N LEU A 459 -15.34 33.96 -11.39
CA LEU A 459 -14.57 35.14 -11.77
C LEU A 459 -15.46 36.34 -12.15
N GLU A 460 -16.78 36.19 -12.11
CA GLU A 460 -17.67 37.31 -12.37
C GLU A 460 -17.46 38.40 -11.29
N PRO A 461 -17.42 39.68 -11.67
CA PRO A 461 -17.35 40.75 -10.71
C PRO A 461 -18.57 40.69 -9.79
N LYS A 462 -18.35 40.58 -8.48
CA LYS A 462 -19.45 40.68 -7.52
C LYS A 462 -19.98 42.11 -7.58
N VAL A 463 -21.15 42.25 -8.16
CA VAL A 463 -21.85 43.53 -8.22
C VAL A 463 -22.32 43.88 -6.81
N THR A 464 -21.76 44.99 -6.27
CA THR A 464 -22.12 45.48 -4.94
C THR A 464 -23.49 46.21 -4.99
N GLU A 465 -24.09 46.44 -3.83
CA GLU A 465 -25.30 47.30 -3.76
C GLU A 465 -25.05 48.73 -4.30
N GLU A 466 -23.81 49.18 -4.20
CA GLU A 466 -23.38 50.51 -4.69
C GLU A 466 -23.28 50.48 -6.23
N ASP A 467 -22.76 49.38 -6.81
CA ASP A 467 -22.74 49.17 -8.26
C ASP A 467 -24.15 49.12 -8.81
N ILE A 468 -25.08 48.41 -8.16
CA ILE A 468 -26.52 48.33 -8.59
C ILE A 468 -27.17 49.73 -8.53
N LYS A 469 -26.87 50.53 -7.53
CA LYS A 469 -27.40 51.89 -7.44
C LYS A 469 -26.90 52.79 -8.57
N ASN A 470 -25.68 52.58 -9.03
CA ASN A 470 -25.05 53.40 -10.08
C ASN A 470 -25.31 52.85 -11.49
N MET A 471 -25.93 51.65 -11.65
CA MET A 471 -26.27 51.06 -12.95
C MET A 471 -27.47 51.75 -13.56
N THR A 472 -27.46 51.91 -14.88
CA THR A 472 -28.61 52.27 -15.69
C THR A 472 -29.70 51.20 -15.65
N GLU A 473 -30.95 51.55 -15.94
CA GLU A 473 -32.06 50.61 -16.00
C GLU A 473 -31.88 49.52 -17.08
N GLU A 474 -31.15 49.83 -18.15
CA GLU A 474 -30.78 48.85 -19.19
C GLU A 474 -29.75 47.83 -18.67
N GLU A 475 -28.75 48.28 -17.92
CA GLU A 475 -27.74 47.40 -17.29
C GLU A 475 -28.36 46.51 -16.21
N LYS A 476 -29.27 47.05 -15.39
CA LYS A 476 -30.02 46.25 -14.39
C LYS A 476 -30.88 45.19 -15.07
N THR A 477 -31.55 45.55 -16.18
CA THR A 477 -32.37 44.60 -16.94
C THR A 477 -31.53 43.50 -17.58
N ALA A 478 -30.38 43.83 -18.18
CA ALA A 478 -29.43 42.88 -18.74
C ALA A 478 -28.88 41.92 -17.66
N MET A 479 -28.59 42.48 -16.48
CA MET A 479 -28.16 41.67 -15.33
C MET A 479 -29.23 40.70 -14.84
N LEU A 480 -30.48 41.18 -14.73
CA LEU A 480 -31.64 40.36 -14.35
C LEU A 480 -31.86 39.23 -15.37
N LEU A 481 -31.76 39.51 -16.66
CA LEU A 481 -31.85 38.51 -17.72
C LEU A 481 -30.76 37.47 -17.64
N LYS A 482 -29.48 37.88 -17.35
CA LYS A 482 -28.39 36.96 -17.08
C LYS A 482 -28.64 36.06 -15.86
N LEU A 483 -29.16 36.60 -14.77
CA LEU A 483 -29.50 35.84 -13.56
C LEU A 483 -30.63 34.84 -13.80
N LEU A 484 -31.63 35.22 -14.61
CA LEU A 484 -32.72 34.33 -14.99
C LEU A 484 -32.28 33.21 -15.93
N ALA A 485 -31.35 33.47 -16.83
CA ALA A 485 -30.80 32.48 -17.76
C ALA A 485 -29.87 31.44 -17.06
N LYS A 486 -29.38 31.75 -15.86
CA LYS A 486 -28.57 30.84 -15.02
C LYS A 486 -29.38 29.91 -14.10
N ARG A 487 -30.73 30.09 -14.04
CA ARG A 487 -31.64 29.19 -13.33
C ARG A 487 -32.17 28.08 -14.24
#